data_60e86156f6b75fe033bfc7422bf82680
#
_entry.id   60e86156f6b75fe033bfc7422bf82680
#
_cell.length_a   1.000
_cell.length_b   1.000
_cell.length_c   1.000
_cell.angle_alpha   90.00
_cell.angle_beta   90.00
_cell.angle_gamma   90.00
#
_symmetry.space_group_name_H-M   'P 1'
#
loop_
_entity.id
_entity.type
_entity.pdbx_description
1 polymer ?
#
loop_
_entity_poly.entity_id
_entity_poly.type
_entity_poly.pdbx_seq_one_letter_code
_entity_poly.pdbx_strand_id
1 'polypeptide(L)'
;MSDRDEGNPAPECRARFEYICASCGFFASATYSIRENRKGFSNMAYTIMLDAGHGGKDPGAQYEGKQEKEDNLRLTLAVGKILAAKGIDVLYTRTTDVYQTPFEKAQITNQSGADLFISFHRNSSPEANQYNGAEVLIYDKKGLKYEMAENILGALGEVGFKELGVKARPGLVVLRRTRIPALLIETGFINSDKDNKLFEEKFQEIADAIAGAILGTLDEAQNMEKSLYRVQTGVFRVRENADRMLYQLEDKGYPAYLLMDGELYKVQVGAYREIGNAIAMEQRLRDDGYSTLIVTR
;
A
#
# COMPACT_ATOMS: atom_id res chain seq x y z
N MET A 1 41.11 -22.01 -36.28
CA MET A 1 41.24 -22.23 -34.83
C MET A 1 40.70 -20.99 -34.20
N SER A 2 39.51 -21.12 -33.66
CA SER A 2 38.67 -20.02 -33.19
C SER A 2 38.69 -20.02 -31.67
N ASP A 3 39.16 -18.96 -31.08
CA ASP A 3 38.97 -18.71 -29.65
C ASP A 3 37.71 -17.85 -29.48
N ARG A 4 36.75 -18.38 -28.72
CA ARG A 4 35.53 -17.66 -28.27
C ARG A 4 35.86 -17.01 -26.94
N ASP A 5 35.83 -15.69 -26.92
CA ASP A 5 35.81 -14.89 -25.69
C ASP A 5 34.50 -15.11 -24.95
N GLU A 6 34.58 -15.77 -23.79
CA GLU A 6 33.49 -15.84 -22.82
C GLU A 6 33.51 -14.55 -22.00
N GLY A 7 32.47 -13.74 -22.20
CA GLY A 7 32.26 -12.50 -21.44
C GLY A 7 32.00 -12.77 -19.96
N ASN A 8 32.89 -12.26 -19.15
CA ASN A 8 32.81 -12.22 -17.69
C ASN A 8 31.72 -11.22 -17.25
N PRO A 9 30.78 -11.57 -16.38
CA PRO A 9 29.79 -10.62 -15.90
C PRO A 9 30.45 -9.60 -14.97
N ALA A 10 30.08 -8.34 -15.15
CA ALA A 10 30.55 -7.21 -14.34
C ALA A 10 30.20 -7.41 -12.84
N PRO A 11 31.07 -6.94 -11.93
CA PRO A 11 30.84 -7.10 -10.50
C PRO A 11 29.69 -6.19 -10.00
N GLU A 12 28.76 -6.81 -9.28
CA GLU A 12 27.73 -6.09 -8.51
C GLU A 12 28.37 -5.15 -7.48
N CYS A 13 28.22 -3.86 -7.67
CA CYS A 13 28.63 -2.85 -6.71
C CYS A 13 27.60 -2.77 -5.58
N ARG A 14 27.80 -3.52 -4.51
CA ARG A 14 27.02 -3.40 -3.26
C ARG A 14 27.61 -2.27 -2.43
N ALA A 15 26.96 -1.11 -2.44
CA ALA A 15 27.30 -0.05 -1.50
C ALA A 15 26.67 -0.36 -0.13
N ARG A 16 27.52 -0.67 0.85
CA ARG A 16 27.14 -0.88 2.25
C ARG A 16 27.38 0.45 2.99
N PHE A 17 26.32 1.10 3.43
CA PHE A 17 26.42 2.25 4.33
C PHE A 17 26.04 1.79 5.74
N GLU A 18 27.01 1.86 6.65
CA GLU A 18 26.80 1.62 8.07
C GLU A 18 26.60 2.97 8.76
N TYR A 19 25.44 3.16 9.38
CA TYR A 19 25.19 4.30 10.25
C TYR A 19 25.25 3.85 11.70
N ILE A 20 26.15 4.48 12.46
CA ILE A 20 26.22 4.32 13.92
C ILE A 20 25.36 5.42 14.53
N CYS A 21 24.27 5.05 15.19
CA CYS A 21 23.54 5.98 16.04
C CYS A 21 24.27 6.08 17.38
N ALA A 22 24.87 7.23 17.66
CA ALA A 22 25.72 7.46 18.84
C ALA A 22 24.97 7.43 20.19
N SER A 23 23.65 7.20 20.23
CA SER A 23 22.88 7.25 21.46
C SER A 23 22.17 5.95 21.87
N CYS A 24 22.18 4.88 21.08
CA CYS A 24 21.40 3.67 21.43
C CYS A 24 21.99 2.30 21.01
N GLY A 25 23.24 2.19 20.61
CA GLY A 25 23.94 0.90 20.53
C GLY A 25 23.28 -0.24 19.72
N PHE A 26 22.37 0.04 18.81
CA PHE A 26 21.68 -0.97 17.98
C PHE A 26 22.20 -0.98 16.56
N PHE A 27 22.60 -2.15 16.07
CA PHE A 27 22.89 -2.40 14.66
C PHE A 27 21.58 -2.65 13.91
N ALA A 28 21.16 -1.72 13.05
CA ALA A 28 20.12 -1.95 12.08
C ALA A 28 20.76 -2.10 10.69
N SER A 29 20.78 -3.31 10.16
CA SER A 29 21.14 -3.57 8.76
C SER A 29 19.93 -3.26 7.88
N ALA A 30 19.87 -2.07 7.32
CA ALA A 30 18.91 -1.73 6.28
C ALA A 30 19.58 -1.95 4.92
N THR A 31 19.17 -2.99 4.21
CA THR A 31 19.51 -3.16 2.79
C THR A 31 18.65 -2.21 1.96
N TYR A 32 19.20 -1.09 1.54
CA TYR A 32 18.61 -0.22 0.54
C TYR A 32 18.84 -0.85 -0.83
N SER A 33 17.80 -1.35 -1.46
CA SER A 33 17.81 -1.72 -2.88
C SER A 33 17.70 -0.44 -3.72
N ILE A 34 18.76 -0.06 -4.42
CA ILE A 34 18.72 0.99 -5.43
C ILE A 34 17.86 0.43 -6.58
N ARG A 35 16.71 1.07 -6.84
CA ARG A 35 15.87 0.77 -8.01
C ARG A 35 16.70 1.01 -9.28
N GLU A 36 17.19 -0.03 -9.91
CA GLU A 36 17.61 0.04 -11.30
C GLU A 36 16.38 0.29 -12.19
N ASN A 37 16.51 1.31 -13.02
CA ASN A 37 15.55 1.79 -14.01
C ASN A 37 15.19 0.65 -15.00
N ARG A 38 14.15 -0.12 -14.73
CA ARG A 38 13.60 -1.05 -15.71
C ARG A 38 12.85 -0.25 -16.78
N LYS A 39 13.53 0.01 -17.88
CA LYS A 39 12.94 0.51 -19.12
C LYS A 39 11.93 -0.52 -19.63
N GLY A 40 10.67 -0.10 -19.75
CA GLY A 40 9.66 -0.78 -20.53
C GLY A 40 8.47 -1.31 -19.70
N PHE A 41 7.31 -0.72 -19.95
CA PHE A 41 5.99 -0.92 -19.37
C PHE A 41 5.74 -0.15 -18.07
N SER A 42 4.90 0.90 -18.17
CA SER A 42 4.36 1.66 -17.06
C SER A 42 3.27 0.83 -16.34
N ASN A 43 3.68 -0.15 -15.57
CA ASN A 43 2.88 -0.67 -14.48
C ASN A 43 3.47 -0.01 -13.23
N MET A 44 2.78 0.96 -12.64
CA MET A 44 3.19 1.46 -11.32
C MET A 44 3.00 0.30 -10.35
N ALA A 45 4.10 -0.37 -10.03
CA ALA A 45 4.09 -1.43 -9.03
C ALA A 45 3.84 -0.76 -7.67
N TYR A 46 2.71 -1.08 -7.03
CA TYR A 46 2.45 -0.65 -5.66
C TYR A 46 3.47 -1.25 -4.71
N THR A 47 3.90 -0.45 -3.75
CA THR A 47 4.69 -0.92 -2.60
C THR A 47 3.78 -0.97 -1.38
N ILE A 48 3.59 -2.13 -0.78
CA ILE A 48 2.70 -2.32 0.37
C ILE A 48 3.52 -2.66 1.61
N MET A 49 3.31 -1.90 2.69
CA MET A 49 3.82 -2.24 4.01
C MET A 49 2.82 -3.14 4.73
N LEU A 50 3.22 -4.36 5.03
CA LEU A 50 2.47 -5.30 5.85
C LEU A 50 2.99 -5.28 7.29
N ASP A 51 2.08 -5.15 8.24
CA ASP A 51 2.38 -5.11 9.66
C ASP A 51 1.77 -6.32 10.36
N ALA A 52 2.61 -7.13 10.99
CA ALA A 52 2.14 -8.15 11.93
C ALA A 52 1.96 -7.51 13.31
N GLY A 53 0.72 -7.42 13.79
CA GLY A 53 0.39 -6.88 15.09
C GLY A 53 1.15 -7.54 16.23
N HIS A 54 1.46 -6.79 17.30
CA HIS A 54 2.20 -7.26 18.47
C HIS A 54 3.62 -7.77 18.14
N GLY A 55 4.22 -8.58 19.02
CA GLY A 55 5.55 -9.20 18.81
C GLY A 55 6.46 -9.12 20.04
N GLY A 56 7.42 -10.04 20.14
CA GLY A 56 8.37 -10.14 21.24
C GLY A 56 7.68 -10.27 22.59
N LYS A 57 7.92 -9.31 23.49
CA LYS A 57 7.33 -9.26 24.83
C LYS A 57 5.83 -8.92 24.86
N ASP A 58 5.25 -8.48 23.77
CA ASP A 58 3.83 -8.20 23.61
C ASP A 58 3.16 -9.36 22.88
N PRO A 59 2.50 -10.29 23.58
CA PRO A 59 1.85 -11.43 22.95
C PRO A 59 0.55 -11.07 22.23
N GLY A 60 0.01 -9.85 22.43
CA GLY A 60 -1.38 -9.55 22.11
C GLY A 60 -2.36 -10.31 22.97
N ALA A 61 -3.56 -10.53 22.48
CA ALA A 61 -4.54 -11.37 23.16
C ALA A 61 -4.08 -12.84 23.20
N GLN A 62 -4.48 -13.54 24.26
CA GLN A 62 -4.09 -14.94 24.48
C GLN A 62 -5.30 -15.81 24.83
N TYR A 63 -5.34 -17.00 24.28
CA TYR A 63 -6.39 -17.96 24.56
C TYR A 63 -5.90 -19.40 24.35
N GLU A 64 -6.07 -20.28 25.33
CA GLU A 64 -5.71 -21.73 25.26
C GLU A 64 -4.30 -22.01 24.72
N GLY A 65 -3.31 -21.22 25.19
CA GLY A 65 -1.92 -21.33 24.76
C GLY A 65 -1.58 -20.68 23.42
N LYS A 66 -2.56 -20.14 22.69
CA LYS A 66 -2.35 -19.34 21.49
C LYS A 66 -2.00 -17.91 21.86
N GLN A 67 -1.15 -17.27 21.06
CA GLN A 67 -0.78 -15.87 21.19
C GLN A 67 -1.09 -15.15 19.87
N GLU A 68 -1.78 -14.04 19.94
CA GLU A 68 -2.17 -13.23 18.77
C GLU A 68 -0.99 -12.87 17.87
N LYS A 69 0.17 -12.53 18.45
CA LYS A 69 1.39 -12.18 17.74
C LYS A 69 1.87 -13.25 16.75
N GLU A 70 1.62 -14.53 17.06
CA GLU A 70 2.05 -15.68 16.24
C GLU A 70 1.12 -15.83 15.02
N ASP A 71 -0.20 -15.78 15.25
CA ASP A 71 -1.20 -15.82 14.18
C ASP A 71 -1.03 -14.64 13.23
N ASN A 72 -0.83 -13.44 13.77
CA ASN A 72 -0.61 -12.24 13.00
C ASN A 72 0.64 -12.35 12.12
N LEU A 73 1.77 -12.83 12.66
CA LEU A 73 2.99 -13.00 11.89
C LEU A 73 2.81 -14.04 10.78
N ARG A 74 2.20 -15.19 11.11
CA ARG A 74 1.96 -16.27 10.16
C ARG A 74 1.10 -15.80 8.99
N LEU A 75 0.00 -15.07 9.26
CA LEU A 75 -0.91 -14.58 8.23
C LEU A 75 -0.27 -13.47 7.40
N THR A 76 0.42 -12.52 8.04
CA THR A 76 1.14 -11.44 7.35
C THR A 76 2.13 -11.98 6.33
N LEU A 77 2.94 -12.98 6.71
CA LEU A 77 3.93 -13.59 5.81
C LEU A 77 3.28 -14.37 4.67
N ALA A 78 2.17 -15.08 4.94
CA ALA A 78 1.43 -15.82 3.91
C ALA A 78 0.83 -14.87 2.86
N VAL A 79 0.12 -13.83 3.28
CA VAL A 79 -0.43 -12.80 2.39
C VAL A 79 0.67 -12.10 1.59
N GLY A 80 1.76 -11.72 2.27
CA GLY A 80 2.87 -11.05 1.61
C GLY A 80 3.54 -11.90 0.54
N LYS A 81 3.67 -13.22 0.76
CA LYS A 81 4.18 -14.16 -0.24
C LYS A 81 3.29 -14.19 -1.49
N ILE A 82 1.97 -14.20 -1.32
CA ILE A 82 1.01 -14.20 -2.44
C ILE A 82 1.11 -12.88 -3.22
N LEU A 83 1.12 -11.74 -2.53
CA LEU A 83 1.23 -10.42 -3.15
C LEU A 83 2.54 -10.26 -3.93
N ALA A 84 3.67 -10.68 -3.34
CA ALA A 84 4.98 -10.65 -4.00
C ALA A 84 5.02 -11.52 -5.27
N ALA A 85 4.40 -12.71 -5.24
CA ALA A 85 4.27 -13.58 -6.41
C ALA A 85 3.44 -12.95 -7.54
N LYS A 86 2.60 -11.96 -7.23
CA LYS A 86 1.80 -11.18 -8.17
C LYS A 86 2.46 -9.85 -8.59
N GLY A 87 3.70 -9.62 -8.21
CA GLY A 87 4.49 -8.46 -8.64
C GLY A 87 4.32 -7.21 -7.78
N ILE A 88 3.70 -7.32 -6.60
CA ILE A 88 3.64 -6.25 -5.62
C ILE A 88 4.97 -6.19 -4.86
N ASP A 89 5.52 -4.99 -4.68
CA ASP A 89 6.65 -4.77 -3.78
C ASP A 89 6.16 -4.81 -2.33
N VAL A 90 6.57 -5.84 -1.57
CA VAL A 90 6.10 -6.06 -0.19
C VAL A 90 7.20 -5.71 0.80
N LEU A 91 6.87 -4.83 1.73
CA LEU A 91 7.68 -4.48 2.90
C LEU A 91 6.99 -4.98 4.17
N TYR A 92 7.78 -5.21 5.23
CA TYR A 92 7.25 -5.70 6.50
C TYR A 92 7.76 -4.84 7.65
N THR A 93 6.91 -4.58 8.64
CA THR A 93 7.36 -3.99 9.92
C THR A 93 8.22 -4.98 10.70
N ARG A 94 7.85 -6.27 10.68
CA ARG A 94 8.62 -7.39 11.23
C ARG A 94 8.41 -8.68 10.42
N THR A 95 9.40 -9.53 10.39
CA THR A 95 9.33 -10.90 9.81
C THR A 95 9.72 -11.98 10.82
N THR A 96 10.00 -11.58 12.06
CA THR A 96 10.34 -12.44 13.19
C THR A 96 9.59 -11.99 14.45
N ASP A 97 9.73 -12.74 15.55
CA ASP A 97 9.08 -12.40 16.82
C ASP A 97 9.88 -11.31 17.57
N VAL A 98 9.79 -10.07 17.10
CA VAL A 98 10.39 -8.89 17.71
C VAL A 98 9.31 -7.88 18.13
N TYR A 99 9.57 -7.16 19.22
CA TYR A 99 8.68 -6.12 19.73
C TYR A 99 8.93 -4.79 18.99
N GLN A 100 7.85 -4.17 18.59
CA GLN A 100 7.80 -2.79 18.07
C GLN A 100 6.56 -2.11 18.62
N THR A 101 6.71 -0.89 19.09
CA THR A 101 5.55 -0.09 19.49
C THR A 101 4.70 0.31 18.29
N PRO A 102 3.40 0.58 18.45
CA PRO A 102 2.56 1.09 17.36
C PRO A 102 3.09 2.38 16.74
N PHE A 103 3.81 3.20 17.50
CA PHE A 103 4.44 4.41 16.98
C PHE A 103 5.64 4.11 16.09
N GLU A 104 6.53 3.18 16.49
CA GLU A 104 7.67 2.74 15.68
C GLU A 104 7.19 2.11 14.36
N LYS A 105 6.14 1.27 14.38
CA LYS A 105 5.53 0.70 13.17
C LYS A 105 5.07 1.78 12.19
N ALA A 106 4.38 2.81 12.69
CA ALA A 106 3.97 3.96 11.89
C ALA A 106 5.17 4.77 11.35
N GLN A 107 6.25 4.93 12.14
CA GLN A 107 7.46 5.62 11.69
C GLN A 107 8.19 4.83 10.58
N ILE A 108 8.38 3.52 10.76
CA ILE A 108 8.97 2.63 9.75
C ILE A 108 8.18 2.76 8.45
N THR A 109 6.85 2.70 8.52
CA THR A 109 5.97 2.84 7.37
C THR A 109 6.13 4.20 6.67
N ASN A 110 6.14 5.30 7.44
CA ASN A 110 6.26 6.65 6.89
C ASN A 110 7.61 6.93 6.22
N GLN A 111 8.64 6.15 6.55
CA GLN A 111 10.00 6.27 5.99
C GLN A 111 10.26 5.28 4.86
N SER A 112 9.39 4.32 4.64
CA SER A 112 9.62 3.20 3.71
C SER A 112 9.37 3.53 2.24
N GLY A 113 8.61 4.59 1.95
CA GLY A 113 8.13 4.89 0.60
C GLY A 113 7.01 3.96 0.12
N ALA A 114 6.35 3.24 1.04
CA ALA A 114 5.18 2.44 0.72
C ALA A 114 3.98 3.32 0.34
N ASP A 115 3.08 2.77 -0.48
CA ASP A 115 1.85 3.42 -0.95
C ASP A 115 0.64 3.08 -0.08
N LEU A 116 0.70 1.94 0.63
CA LEU A 116 -0.37 1.40 1.44
C LEU A 116 0.19 0.68 2.68
N PHE A 117 -0.52 0.78 3.80
CA PHE A 117 -0.22 0.07 5.04
C PHE A 117 -1.38 -0.85 5.43
N ILE A 118 -1.08 -2.12 5.71
CA ILE A 118 -2.06 -3.13 6.14
C ILE A 118 -1.53 -3.83 7.39
N SER A 119 -2.26 -3.70 8.51
CA SER A 119 -1.94 -4.35 9.78
C SER A 119 -2.84 -5.56 9.99
N PHE A 120 -2.27 -6.66 10.50
CA PHE A 120 -2.96 -7.92 10.76
C PHE A 120 -3.07 -8.16 12.26
N HIS A 121 -4.28 -8.46 12.71
CA HIS A 121 -4.65 -8.69 14.08
C HIS A 121 -5.68 -9.81 14.22
N ARG A 122 -5.87 -10.30 15.45
CA ARG A 122 -6.96 -11.15 15.89
C ARG A 122 -7.69 -10.45 17.04
N ASN A 123 -8.98 -10.26 16.89
CA ASN A 123 -9.80 -9.60 17.90
C ASN A 123 -9.89 -10.45 19.19
N SER A 124 -10.34 -9.83 20.28
CA SER A 124 -10.64 -10.52 21.52
C SER A 124 -11.88 -9.94 22.20
N SER A 125 -12.74 -10.79 22.72
CA SER A 125 -13.90 -10.41 23.53
C SER A 125 -13.59 -10.51 25.02
N PRO A 126 -14.33 -9.79 25.90
CA PRO A 126 -14.16 -9.88 27.35
C PRO A 126 -14.26 -11.30 27.90
N GLU A 127 -15.17 -12.10 27.33
CA GLU A 127 -15.36 -13.51 27.71
C GLU A 127 -15.13 -14.42 26.49
N ALA A 128 -14.63 -15.62 26.73
CA ALA A 128 -14.43 -16.62 25.70
C ALA A 128 -15.75 -16.95 24.99
N ASN A 129 -15.71 -17.09 23.67
CA ASN A 129 -16.85 -17.43 22.82
C ASN A 129 -18.02 -16.42 22.83
N GLN A 130 -17.82 -15.21 23.40
CA GLN A 130 -18.86 -14.18 23.44
C GLN A 130 -19.13 -13.59 22.04
N TYR A 131 -18.09 -13.33 21.28
CA TYR A 131 -18.19 -12.80 19.93
C TYR A 131 -17.38 -13.65 18.94
N ASN A 132 -17.76 -13.58 17.67
CA ASN A 132 -17.04 -14.18 16.54
C ASN A 132 -17.23 -13.33 15.28
N GLY A 133 -16.32 -13.48 14.32
CA GLY A 133 -16.36 -12.81 13.03
C GLY A 133 -15.18 -11.86 12.79
N ALA A 134 -15.05 -11.37 11.56
CA ALA A 134 -14.00 -10.46 11.14
C ALA A 134 -14.51 -9.03 11.07
N GLU A 135 -13.61 -8.06 11.27
CA GLU A 135 -13.86 -6.65 11.02
C GLU A 135 -12.61 -5.98 10.43
N VAL A 136 -12.80 -4.86 9.77
CA VAL A 136 -11.68 -4.04 9.28
C VAL A 136 -11.78 -2.64 9.85
N LEU A 137 -10.66 -2.16 10.40
CA LEU A 137 -10.56 -0.88 11.07
C LEU A 137 -9.79 0.09 10.19
N ILE A 138 -10.32 1.31 10.05
CA ILE A 138 -9.74 2.39 9.27
C ILE A 138 -9.79 3.71 10.05
N TYR A 139 -8.99 4.70 9.64
CA TYR A 139 -9.05 6.02 10.26
C TYR A 139 -10.39 6.73 9.99
N ASP A 140 -10.79 6.75 8.70
CA ASP A 140 -12.05 7.31 8.22
C ASP A 140 -12.55 6.53 7.00
N LYS A 141 -13.87 6.56 6.73
CA LYS A 141 -14.53 5.82 5.64
C LYS A 141 -14.43 6.58 4.31
N LYS A 142 -13.20 6.71 3.76
CA LYS A 142 -12.97 7.44 2.51
C LYS A 142 -11.88 6.79 1.65
N GLY A 143 -12.09 6.87 0.32
CA GLY A 143 -11.10 6.54 -0.71
C GLY A 143 -10.68 5.08 -0.72
N LEU A 144 -9.57 4.79 -1.37
CA LEU A 144 -9.06 3.44 -1.65
C LEU A 144 -9.03 2.52 -0.43
N LYS A 145 -8.62 3.03 0.75
CA LYS A 145 -8.56 2.21 1.98
C LYS A 145 -9.94 1.73 2.44
N TYR A 146 -11.00 2.52 2.18
CA TYR A 146 -12.36 2.11 2.55
C TYR A 146 -12.89 1.05 1.58
N GLU A 147 -12.72 1.24 0.28
CA GLU A 147 -13.08 0.26 -0.76
C GLU A 147 -12.35 -1.07 -0.52
N MET A 148 -11.04 -1.01 -0.27
CA MET A 148 -10.24 -2.19 0.06
C MET A 148 -10.70 -2.88 1.34
N ALA A 149 -11.05 -2.12 2.38
CA ALA A 149 -11.55 -2.66 3.64
C ALA A 149 -12.87 -3.41 3.47
N GLU A 150 -13.82 -2.89 2.67
CA GLU A 150 -15.08 -3.56 2.35
C GLU A 150 -14.82 -4.83 1.52
N ASN A 151 -13.94 -4.78 0.52
CA ASN A 151 -13.61 -5.95 -0.31
C ASN A 151 -12.92 -7.06 0.50
N ILE A 152 -11.98 -6.71 1.40
CA ILE A 152 -11.35 -7.68 2.29
C ILE A 152 -12.38 -8.31 3.24
N LEU A 153 -13.26 -7.50 3.82
CA LEU A 153 -14.28 -8.00 4.73
C LEU A 153 -15.25 -8.96 4.04
N GLY A 154 -15.73 -8.60 2.84
CA GLY A 154 -16.58 -9.47 2.02
C GLY A 154 -15.89 -10.79 1.67
N ALA A 155 -14.60 -10.74 1.25
CA ALA A 155 -13.83 -11.94 0.96
C ALA A 155 -13.64 -12.84 2.20
N LEU A 156 -13.44 -12.27 3.39
CA LEU A 156 -13.43 -13.04 4.65
C LEU A 156 -14.81 -13.63 4.98
N GLY A 157 -15.90 -12.93 4.62
CA GLY A 157 -17.27 -13.42 4.71
C GLY A 157 -17.49 -14.67 3.86
N GLU A 158 -17.00 -14.66 2.62
CA GLU A 158 -17.06 -15.81 1.70
C GLU A 158 -16.27 -17.03 2.22
N VAL A 159 -15.16 -16.83 2.91
CA VAL A 159 -14.41 -17.90 3.58
C VAL A 159 -15.22 -18.50 4.72
N GLY A 160 -16.10 -17.74 5.37
CA GLY A 160 -17.01 -18.21 6.42
C GLY A 160 -16.99 -17.39 7.72
N PHE A 161 -16.24 -16.29 7.80
CA PHE A 161 -16.33 -15.40 8.95
C PHE A 161 -17.63 -14.60 8.92
N LYS A 162 -18.19 -14.35 10.10
CA LYS A 162 -19.26 -13.36 10.22
C LYS A 162 -18.69 -11.96 9.99
N GLU A 163 -19.28 -11.19 9.10
CA GLU A 163 -18.89 -9.83 8.84
C GLU A 163 -19.39 -8.89 9.95
N LEU A 164 -18.48 -8.21 10.65
CA LEU A 164 -18.81 -7.26 11.71
C LEU A 164 -18.73 -5.81 11.26
N GLY A 165 -18.42 -5.59 9.98
CA GLY A 165 -18.40 -4.30 9.30
C GLY A 165 -17.04 -3.61 9.32
N VAL A 166 -16.91 -2.61 8.45
CA VAL A 166 -15.76 -1.69 8.44
C VAL A 166 -16.05 -0.55 9.43
N LYS A 167 -15.11 -0.33 10.38
CA LYS A 167 -15.29 0.62 11.49
C LYS A 167 -14.22 1.70 11.50
N ALA A 168 -14.62 2.96 11.68
CA ALA A 168 -13.68 4.04 11.92
C ALA A 168 -13.10 3.96 13.34
N ARG A 169 -11.77 3.97 13.46
CA ARG A 169 -11.01 3.93 14.72
C ARG A 169 -9.88 4.96 14.71
N PRO A 170 -10.20 6.27 14.71
CA PRO A 170 -9.18 7.34 14.65
C PRO A 170 -8.27 7.40 15.87
N GLY A 171 -8.60 6.67 16.95
CA GLY A 171 -7.78 6.55 18.16
C GLY A 171 -6.57 5.62 18.00
N LEU A 172 -6.61 4.64 17.06
CA LEU A 172 -5.52 3.69 16.87
C LEU A 172 -4.28 4.38 16.31
N VAL A 173 -3.14 4.19 16.98
CA VAL A 173 -1.89 4.88 16.67
C VAL A 173 -1.42 4.57 15.25
N VAL A 174 -1.43 3.29 14.84
CA VAL A 174 -1.00 2.85 13.51
C VAL A 174 -1.86 3.43 12.38
N LEU A 175 -3.16 3.65 12.62
CA LEU A 175 -4.05 4.27 11.65
C LEU A 175 -3.92 5.80 11.62
N ARG A 176 -3.72 6.41 12.80
CA ARG A 176 -3.65 7.86 12.95
C ARG A 176 -2.31 8.46 12.57
N ARG A 177 -1.20 7.75 12.84
CA ARG A 177 0.17 8.26 12.64
C ARG A 177 0.79 7.83 11.32
N THR A 178 0.21 6.86 10.65
CA THR A 178 0.58 6.51 9.29
C THR A 178 0.02 7.55 8.32
N ARG A 179 0.88 8.08 7.43
CA ARG A 179 0.58 9.20 6.52
C ARG A 179 -0.02 8.72 5.19
N ILE A 180 0.17 7.47 4.86
CA ILE A 180 -0.39 6.81 3.67
C ILE A 180 -1.73 6.14 4.01
N PRO A 181 -2.56 5.74 3.02
CA PRO A 181 -3.74 4.94 3.26
C PRO A 181 -3.43 3.74 4.14
N ALA A 182 -4.20 3.57 5.25
CA ALA A 182 -3.92 2.57 6.27
C ALA A 182 -5.20 1.85 6.70
N LEU A 183 -5.13 0.53 6.85
CA LEU A 183 -6.20 -0.31 7.40
C LEU A 183 -5.63 -1.38 8.33
N LEU A 184 -6.48 -1.89 9.23
CA LEU A 184 -6.16 -2.97 10.16
C LEU A 184 -7.25 -4.03 10.06
N ILE A 185 -6.84 -5.27 9.84
CA ILE A 185 -7.73 -6.43 9.68
C ILE A 185 -7.75 -7.19 11.00
N GLU A 186 -8.93 -7.38 11.57
CA GLU A 186 -9.20 -8.27 12.69
C GLU A 186 -9.75 -9.60 12.12
N THR A 187 -8.87 -10.59 11.96
CA THR A 187 -9.20 -11.86 11.30
C THR A 187 -9.79 -12.84 12.32
N GLY A 188 -11.01 -12.58 12.74
CA GLY A 188 -11.71 -13.37 13.77
C GLY A 188 -11.24 -13.09 15.19
N PHE A 189 -11.95 -13.65 16.17
CA PHE A 189 -11.61 -13.54 17.59
C PHE A 189 -10.71 -14.69 18.02
N ILE A 190 -9.57 -14.38 18.64
CA ILE A 190 -8.64 -15.42 19.12
C ILE A 190 -9.24 -16.25 20.26
N ASN A 191 -10.18 -15.67 21.02
CA ASN A 191 -10.90 -16.36 22.10
C ASN A 191 -12.29 -16.86 21.69
N SER A 192 -12.47 -17.14 20.38
CA SER A 192 -13.63 -17.83 19.81
C SER A 192 -13.19 -19.17 19.22
N ASP A 193 -13.70 -20.27 19.76
CA ASP A 193 -13.42 -21.62 19.25
C ASP A 193 -13.85 -21.77 17.78
N LYS A 194 -14.98 -21.14 17.42
CA LYS A 194 -15.48 -21.12 16.04
C LYS A 194 -14.51 -20.45 15.10
N ASP A 195 -14.00 -19.25 15.46
CA ASP A 195 -13.09 -18.50 14.63
C ASP A 195 -11.70 -19.14 14.60
N ASN A 196 -11.25 -19.73 15.72
CA ASN A 196 -9.99 -20.48 15.76
C ASN A 196 -10.04 -21.71 14.86
N LYS A 197 -11.14 -22.46 14.89
CA LYS A 197 -11.34 -23.60 14.00
C LYS A 197 -11.28 -23.16 12.53
N LEU A 198 -12.02 -22.11 12.18
CA LEU A 198 -12.02 -21.57 10.81
C LEU A 198 -10.64 -21.09 10.39
N PHE A 199 -9.94 -20.37 11.27
CA PHE A 199 -8.60 -19.83 11.00
C PHE A 199 -7.57 -20.94 10.73
N GLU A 200 -7.62 -22.05 11.49
CA GLU A 200 -6.69 -23.16 11.30
C GLU A 200 -7.05 -24.03 10.08
N GLU A 201 -8.33 -24.38 9.92
CA GLU A 201 -8.77 -25.27 8.84
C GLU A 201 -8.70 -24.60 7.47
N LYS A 202 -8.89 -23.29 7.40
CA LYS A 202 -8.93 -22.51 6.16
C LYS A 202 -7.84 -21.44 6.04
N PHE A 203 -6.73 -21.64 6.73
CA PHE A 203 -5.66 -20.65 6.79
C PHE A 203 -5.20 -20.16 5.40
N GLN A 204 -4.98 -21.07 4.45
CA GLN A 204 -4.56 -20.69 3.11
C GLN A 204 -5.68 -19.96 2.35
N GLU A 205 -6.95 -20.41 2.48
CA GLU A 205 -8.09 -19.73 1.86
C GLU A 205 -8.24 -18.29 2.39
N ILE A 206 -8.00 -18.08 3.70
CA ILE A 206 -8.00 -16.75 4.32
C ILE A 206 -6.90 -15.86 3.71
N ALA A 207 -5.68 -16.39 3.59
CA ALA A 207 -4.57 -15.65 3.01
C ALA A 207 -4.82 -15.30 1.53
N ASP A 208 -5.35 -16.25 0.76
CA ASP A 208 -5.69 -16.07 -0.65
C ASP A 208 -6.84 -15.05 -0.82
N ALA A 209 -7.86 -15.11 0.03
CA ALA A 209 -9.00 -14.18 0.01
C ALA A 209 -8.56 -12.74 0.29
N ILE A 210 -7.76 -12.53 1.33
CA ILE A 210 -7.22 -11.20 1.66
C ILE A 210 -6.35 -10.67 0.52
N ALA A 211 -5.41 -11.48 0.03
CA ALA A 211 -4.52 -11.06 -1.06
C ALA A 211 -5.31 -10.79 -2.36
N GLY A 212 -6.30 -11.61 -2.67
CA GLY A 212 -7.18 -11.43 -3.83
C GLY A 212 -7.98 -10.12 -3.77
N ALA A 213 -8.55 -9.79 -2.60
CA ALA A 213 -9.29 -8.55 -2.38
C ALA A 213 -8.38 -7.31 -2.51
N ILE A 214 -7.15 -7.37 -1.98
CA ILE A 214 -6.15 -6.31 -2.14
C ILE A 214 -5.84 -6.10 -3.63
N LEU A 215 -5.48 -7.17 -4.34
CA LEU A 215 -5.13 -7.10 -5.77
C LEU A 215 -6.27 -6.59 -6.63
N GLY A 216 -7.49 -7.11 -6.43
CA GLY A 216 -8.67 -6.67 -7.16
C GLY A 216 -8.96 -5.19 -6.97
N THR A 217 -8.88 -4.69 -5.73
CA THR A 217 -9.06 -3.26 -5.44
C THR A 217 -8.00 -2.38 -6.12
N LEU A 218 -6.73 -2.81 -6.13
CA LEU A 218 -5.66 -2.08 -6.79
C LEU A 218 -5.82 -2.07 -8.32
N ASP A 219 -6.22 -3.19 -8.91
CA ASP A 219 -6.48 -3.29 -10.35
C ASP A 219 -7.65 -2.40 -10.78
N GLU A 220 -8.74 -2.38 -10.00
CA GLU A 220 -9.88 -1.50 -10.24
C GLU A 220 -9.48 -0.02 -10.16
N ALA A 221 -8.71 0.36 -9.13
CA ALA A 221 -8.20 1.72 -8.98
C ALA A 221 -7.32 2.15 -10.17
N GLN A 222 -6.40 1.27 -10.62
CA GLN A 222 -5.56 1.53 -11.80
C GLN A 222 -6.39 1.65 -13.08
N ASN A 223 -7.38 0.78 -13.27
CA ASN A 223 -8.24 0.83 -14.45
C ASN A 223 -9.12 2.09 -14.46
N MET A 224 -9.62 2.49 -13.29
CA MET A 224 -10.35 3.74 -13.12
C MET A 224 -9.45 4.95 -13.44
N GLU A 225 -8.20 4.94 -12.99
CA GLU A 225 -7.24 6.01 -13.30
C GLU A 225 -6.88 6.08 -14.79
N LYS A 226 -6.72 4.93 -15.45
CA LYS A 226 -6.50 4.85 -16.90
C LYS A 226 -7.69 5.35 -17.71
N SER A 227 -8.90 5.24 -17.20
CA SER A 227 -10.13 5.69 -17.86
C SER A 227 -10.44 7.18 -17.71
N LEU A 228 -9.66 7.91 -16.91
CA LEU A 228 -9.88 9.34 -16.72
C LEU A 228 -9.34 10.16 -17.92
N TYR A 229 -10.16 11.12 -18.36
CA TYR A 229 -9.76 12.14 -19.32
C TYR A 229 -9.01 13.24 -18.59
N ARG A 230 -7.80 13.60 -19.07
CA ARG A 230 -6.99 14.69 -18.52
C ARG A 230 -6.69 15.70 -19.62
N VAL A 231 -6.64 16.98 -19.27
CA VAL A 231 -6.26 18.02 -20.24
C VAL A 231 -4.76 18.31 -20.08
N GLN A 232 -3.97 17.89 -21.02
CA GLN A 232 -2.54 18.15 -21.06
C GLN A 232 -2.26 19.48 -21.73
N THR A 233 -1.49 20.36 -21.07
CA THR A 233 -1.16 21.72 -21.53
C THR A 233 0.29 21.88 -21.95
N GLY A 234 1.17 20.99 -21.51
CA GLY A 234 2.59 21.06 -21.86
C GLY A 234 3.34 19.75 -21.66
N VAL A 235 4.41 19.57 -22.43
CA VAL A 235 5.38 18.49 -22.30
C VAL A 235 6.78 19.08 -22.39
N PHE A 236 7.60 18.84 -21.38
CA PHE A 236 8.91 19.46 -21.22
C PHE A 236 9.99 18.42 -20.94
N ARG A 237 11.20 18.64 -21.43
CA ARG A 237 12.39 17.86 -21.02
C ARG A 237 13.09 18.48 -19.83
N VAL A 238 12.90 19.78 -19.62
CA VAL A 238 13.51 20.56 -18.54
C VAL A 238 12.44 20.83 -17.48
N ARG A 239 12.70 20.39 -16.25
CA ARG A 239 11.75 20.47 -15.14
C ARG A 239 11.32 21.90 -14.83
N GLU A 240 12.28 22.84 -14.83
CA GLU A 240 12.02 24.24 -14.50
C GLU A 240 10.99 24.91 -15.45
N ASN A 241 10.93 24.44 -16.71
CA ASN A 241 9.93 24.92 -17.65
C ASN A 241 8.53 24.38 -17.35
N ALA A 242 8.47 23.13 -16.91
CA ALA A 242 7.21 22.51 -16.47
C ALA A 242 6.71 23.13 -15.16
N ASP A 243 7.60 23.35 -14.19
CA ASP A 243 7.28 23.99 -12.90
C ASP A 243 6.76 25.43 -13.16
N ARG A 244 7.36 26.18 -14.09
CA ARG A 244 6.88 27.53 -14.45
C ARG A 244 5.46 27.50 -14.99
N MET A 245 5.14 26.56 -15.88
CA MET A 245 3.79 26.40 -16.42
C MET A 245 2.81 25.96 -15.32
N LEU A 246 3.21 25.05 -14.44
CA LEU A 246 2.41 24.61 -13.30
C LEU A 246 2.02 25.81 -12.43
N TYR A 247 2.98 26.61 -11.98
CA TYR A 247 2.73 27.82 -11.16
C TYR A 247 1.81 28.82 -11.85
N GLN A 248 1.96 29.03 -13.16
CA GLN A 248 1.08 29.94 -13.91
C GLN A 248 -0.37 29.45 -13.96
N LEU A 249 -0.58 28.13 -14.04
CA LEU A 249 -1.91 27.54 -14.03
C LEU A 249 -2.52 27.56 -12.63
N GLU A 250 -1.75 27.24 -11.60
CA GLU A 250 -2.19 27.30 -10.21
C GLU A 250 -2.57 28.72 -9.76
N ASP A 251 -1.77 29.73 -10.16
CA ASP A 251 -2.04 31.15 -9.89
C ASP A 251 -3.37 31.62 -10.51
N LYS A 252 -3.74 31.05 -11.67
CA LYS A 252 -5.04 31.24 -12.31
C LYS A 252 -6.18 30.40 -11.74
N GLY A 253 -5.91 29.57 -10.70
CA GLY A 253 -6.89 28.72 -10.03
C GLY A 253 -7.23 27.45 -10.81
N TYR A 254 -6.40 26.99 -11.73
CA TYR A 254 -6.57 25.70 -12.39
C TYR A 254 -6.05 24.56 -11.49
N PRO A 255 -6.74 23.40 -11.46
CA PRO A 255 -6.27 22.21 -10.73
C PRO A 255 -5.18 21.49 -11.53
N ALA A 256 -4.03 22.16 -11.66
CA ALA A 256 -2.89 21.66 -12.44
C ALA A 256 -1.99 20.77 -11.58
N TYR A 257 -1.31 19.85 -12.24
CA TYR A 257 -0.31 18.97 -11.62
C TYR A 257 0.74 18.51 -12.61
N LEU A 258 1.89 18.09 -12.08
CA LEU A 258 3.02 17.63 -12.85
C LEU A 258 3.11 16.10 -12.81
N LEU A 259 3.26 15.48 -13.98
CA LEU A 259 3.58 14.07 -14.12
C LEU A 259 4.94 13.89 -14.78
N MET A 260 5.67 12.86 -14.38
CA MET A 260 6.89 12.43 -15.05
C MET A 260 6.61 11.14 -15.83
N ASP A 261 6.89 11.15 -17.14
CA ASP A 261 6.75 10.01 -18.03
C ASP A 261 8.06 9.81 -18.78
N GLY A 262 8.86 8.86 -18.31
CA GLY A 262 10.25 8.69 -18.75
C GLY A 262 11.09 9.92 -18.42
N GLU A 263 11.65 10.58 -19.44
CA GLU A 263 12.46 11.80 -19.30
C GLU A 263 11.63 13.09 -19.54
N LEU A 264 10.31 12.95 -19.67
CA LEU A 264 9.43 14.07 -19.99
C LEU A 264 8.59 14.48 -18.78
N TYR A 265 8.48 15.79 -18.56
CA TYR A 265 7.60 16.41 -17.59
C TYR A 265 6.33 16.86 -18.30
N LYS A 266 5.17 16.31 -17.90
CA LYS A 266 3.85 16.62 -18.48
C LYS A 266 3.06 17.46 -17.49
N VAL A 267 2.58 18.62 -17.91
CA VAL A 267 1.67 19.43 -17.11
C VAL A 267 0.24 19.11 -17.55
N GLN A 268 -0.57 18.67 -16.60
CA GLN A 268 -1.96 18.28 -16.82
C GLN A 268 -2.89 19.05 -15.89
N VAL A 269 -4.15 19.25 -16.35
CA VAL A 269 -5.17 20.01 -15.61
C VAL A 269 -6.42 19.16 -15.47
N GLY A 270 -6.76 18.87 -14.22
CA GLY A 270 -7.92 18.07 -13.85
C GLY A 270 -7.86 16.62 -14.35
N ALA A 271 -8.74 15.80 -13.79
CA ALA A 271 -8.96 14.43 -14.19
C ALA A 271 -10.48 14.13 -14.12
N TYR A 272 -11.07 13.72 -15.26
CA TYR A 272 -12.53 13.69 -15.45
C TYR A 272 -12.99 12.31 -15.88
N ARG A 273 -14.06 11.80 -15.26
CA ARG A 273 -14.72 10.57 -15.73
C ARG A 273 -15.50 10.79 -17.01
N GLU A 274 -16.14 11.97 -17.12
CA GLU A 274 -16.96 12.35 -18.26
C GLU A 274 -16.14 13.20 -19.23
N ILE A 275 -16.09 12.78 -20.50
CA ILE A 275 -15.35 13.51 -21.55
C ILE A 275 -15.84 14.94 -21.70
N GLY A 276 -17.14 15.21 -21.50
CA GLY A 276 -17.72 16.53 -21.56
C GLY A 276 -17.08 17.54 -20.59
N ASN A 277 -16.73 17.07 -19.38
CA ASN A 277 -16.05 17.90 -18.38
C ASN A 277 -14.59 18.20 -18.78
N ALA A 278 -13.91 17.25 -19.42
CA ALA A 278 -12.57 17.47 -19.96
C ALA A 278 -12.61 18.48 -21.13
N ILE A 279 -13.59 18.36 -22.03
CA ILE A 279 -13.80 19.31 -23.14
C ILE A 279 -14.08 20.73 -22.60
N ALA A 280 -14.93 20.88 -21.59
CA ALA A 280 -15.20 22.18 -20.99
C ALA A 280 -13.94 22.80 -20.35
N MET A 281 -13.09 21.99 -19.70
CA MET A 281 -11.83 22.46 -19.16
C MET A 281 -10.84 22.81 -20.27
N GLU A 282 -10.76 22.00 -21.32
CA GLU A 282 -9.93 22.27 -22.50
C GLU A 282 -10.28 23.62 -23.12
N GLN A 283 -11.59 23.90 -23.29
CA GLN A 283 -12.03 25.18 -23.86
C GLN A 283 -11.60 26.37 -22.98
N ARG A 284 -11.81 26.28 -21.67
CA ARG A 284 -11.37 27.34 -20.74
C ARG A 284 -9.87 27.62 -20.82
N LEU A 285 -9.04 26.56 -20.91
CA LEU A 285 -7.60 26.70 -21.05
C LEU A 285 -7.20 27.33 -22.40
N ARG A 286 -7.89 26.97 -23.48
CA ARG A 286 -7.68 27.59 -24.80
C ARG A 286 -8.07 29.06 -24.82
N ASP A 287 -9.15 29.42 -24.17
CA ASP A 287 -9.59 30.82 -24.03
C ASP A 287 -8.55 31.65 -23.26
N ASP A 288 -7.84 31.03 -22.32
CA ASP A 288 -6.71 31.61 -21.58
C ASP A 288 -5.36 31.56 -22.34
N GLY A 289 -5.35 31.03 -23.56
CA GLY A 289 -4.18 31.02 -24.44
C GLY A 289 -3.26 29.81 -24.30
N TYR A 290 -3.69 28.74 -23.60
CA TYR A 290 -2.91 27.51 -23.48
C TYR A 290 -3.16 26.56 -24.65
N SER A 291 -2.09 25.91 -25.13
CA SER A 291 -2.23 24.73 -26.02
C SER A 291 -2.69 23.54 -25.21
N THR A 292 -3.63 22.76 -25.74
CA THR A 292 -4.27 21.66 -24.98
C THR A 292 -4.43 20.40 -25.80
N LEU A 293 -4.41 19.26 -25.12
CA LEU A 293 -4.69 17.94 -25.67
C LEU A 293 -5.42 17.12 -24.59
N ILE A 294 -6.60 16.57 -24.92
CA ILE A 294 -7.25 15.61 -24.03
C ILE A 294 -6.58 14.25 -24.19
N VAL A 295 -6.15 13.67 -23.08
CA VAL A 295 -5.48 12.36 -23.00
C VAL A 295 -6.20 11.45 -21.99
N THR A 296 -6.06 10.14 -22.18
CA THR A 296 -6.62 9.09 -21.31
C THR A 296 -5.54 8.33 -20.51
N ARG A 297 -4.36 8.92 -20.39
CA ARG A 297 -3.24 8.39 -19.61
C ARG A 297 -2.62 9.48 -18.77
#